data_558a29f28952a74fa29c8d5b38525ba9
#
_entry.id   558a29f28952a74fa29c8d5b38525ba9
#
_cell.length_a   1.000
_cell.length_b   1.000
_cell.length_c   1.000
_cell.angle_alpha   90.00
_cell.angle_beta   90.00
_cell.angle_gamma   90.00
#
_symmetry.space_group_name_H-M   'P 1'
#
loop_
_entity.id
_entity.type
_entity.pdbx_description
1 polymer ?
#
loop_
_entity_poly.entity_id
_entity_poly.type
_entity_poly.pdbx_seq_one_letter_code
_entity_poly.pdbx_strand_id
1 'polypeptide(L)'
;MEKHILICGERGVGKSTLIRRLLAESTLPVGGFVTRRLTQADGDGMFPIYLHAAALPPEERPYDPEHLVGTCDSRRSIRYPEAFDRLGPPLLTSGGLLVMDELGFLENDAHLFQAAVLAALDGPVPVLAAIKPKETDFLRRVRQHPCGEVFYI
;
A
#
# COMPACT_ATOMS: atom_id res chain seq x y z
N MET A 1 11.29 0.92 -20.74
CA MET A 1 12.13 0.25 -19.73
C MET A 1 11.36 0.09 -18.43
N GLU A 2 11.29 -1.10 -17.95
CA GLU A 2 10.61 -1.38 -16.70
C GLU A 2 11.44 -0.91 -15.50
N LYS A 3 10.82 -0.26 -14.55
CA LYS A 3 11.51 0.26 -13.36
C LYS A 3 10.74 -0.01 -12.07
N HIS A 4 9.51 -0.50 -12.16
CA HIS A 4 8.70 -0.81 -10.99
C HIS A 4 8.57 -2.31 -10.81
N ILE A 5 8.59 -2.75 -9.55
CA ILE A 5 8.41 -4.15 -9.18
C ILE A 5 7.08 -4.26 -8.45
N LEU A 6 6.15 -5.02 -9.02
CA LEU A 6 4.80 -5.19 -8.51
C LEU A 6 4.62 -6.66 -8.11
N ILE A 7 4.49 -6.91 -6.81
CA ILE A 7 4.39 -8.27 -6.26
C ILE A 7 2.93 -8.56 -5.96
N CYS A 8 2.35 -9.51 -6.71
CA CYS A 8 0.95 -9.87 -6.59
C CYS A 8 0.80 -11.25 -5.95
N GLY A 9 -0.10 -11.39 -5.00
CA GLY A 9 -0.34 -12.66 -4.33
C GLY A 9 -1.37 -12.54 -3.24
N GLU A 10 -1.84 -13.70 -2.78
CA GLU A 10 -2.82 -13.79 -1.71
C GLU A 10 -2.21 -13.33 -0.38
N ARG A 11 -3.09 -13.04 0.57
CA ARG A 11 -2.71 -12.68 1.92
C ARG A 11 -1.90 -13.82 2.55
N GLY A 12 -0.79 -13.46 3.21
CA GLY A 12 0.02 -14.43 3.93
C GLY A 12 1.03 -15.21 3.09
N VAL A 13 1.15 -14.90 1.79
CA VAL A 13 2.14 -15.60 0.93
C VAL A 13 3.56 -15.05 1.07
N GLY A 14 3.75 -13.94 1.81
CA GLY A 14 5.08 -13.39 2.06
C GLY A 14 5.43 -12.13 1.26
N LYS A 15 4.44 -11.42 0.72
CA LYS A 15 4.68 -10.17 -0.04
C LYS A 15 5.43 -9.13 0.78
N SER A 16 4.93 -8.83 1.99
CA SER A 16 5.57 -7.84 2.86
C SER A 16 6.95 -8.28 3.32
N THR A 17 7.14 -9.57 3.55
CA THR A 17 8.45 -10.13 3.90
C THR A 17 9.45 -9.92 2.78
N LEU A 18 9.03 -10.17 1.54
CA LEU A 18 9.89 -9.97 0.38
C LEU A 18 10.26 -8.49 0.21
N ILE A 19 9.28 -7.60 0.37
CA ILE A 19 9.52 -6.14 0.32
C ILE A 19 10.57 -5.74 1.36
N ARG A 20 10.42 -6.19 2.60
CA ARG A 20 11.38 -5.87 3.67
C ARG A 20 12.78 -6.37 3.36
N ARG A 21 12.91 -7.55 2.77
CA ARG A 21 14.22 -8.08 2.36
C ARG A 21 14.86 -7.25 1.25
N LEU A 22 14.07 -6.83 0.27
CA LEU A 22 14.57 -5.97 -0.81
C LEU A 22 14.99 -4.60 -0.28
N LEU A 23 14.22 -4.04 0.65
CA LEU A 23 14.56 -2.76 1.27
C LEU A 23 15.86 -2.85 2.10
N ALA A 24 16.09 -3.97 2.77
CA ALA A 24 17.30 -4.17 3.58
C ALA A 24 18.57 -4.16 2.72
N GLU A 25 18.48 -4.50 1.46
CA GLU A 25 19.60 -4.49 0.51
C GLU A 25 19.74 -3.18 -0.25
N SER A 26 18.78 -2.27 -0.10
CA SER A 26 18.79 -0.98 -0.80
C SER A 26 19.39 0.11 0.07
N THR A 27 20.12 1.03 -0.56
CA THR A 27 20.65 2.24 0.08
C THR A 27 19.84 3.49 -0.27
N LEU A 28 18.78 3.33 -1.06
CA LEU A 28 17.94 4.45 -1.49
C LEU A 28 17.05 4.93 -0.34
N PRO A 29 16.81 6.26 -0.23
CA PRO A 29 15.85 6.76 0.74
C PRO A 29 14.46 6.23 0.43
N VAL A 30 13.77 5.72 1.45
CA VAL A 30 12.45 5.11 1.30
C VAL A 30 11.38 6.17 1.44
N GLY A 31 10.45 6.22 0.47
CA GLY A 31 9.20 6.94 0.55
C GLY A 31 8.03 5.96 0.43
N GLY A 32 6.82 6.50 0.33
CA GLY A 32 5.63 5.69 0.18
C GLY A 32 4.96 5.35 1.50
N PHE A 33 4.14 4.30 1.47
CA PHE A 33 3.29 3.96 2.61
C PHE A 33 3.28 2.45 2.88
N VAL A 34 2.86 2.11 4.10
CA VAL A 34 2.51 0.74 4.50
C VAL A 34 1.13 0.76 5.13
N THR A 35 0.37 -0.31 4.94
CA THR A 35 -0.87 -0.55 5.67
C THR A 35 -0.69 -1.75 6.58
N ARG A 36 -1.33 -1.71 7.74
CA ARG A 36 -1.27 -2.82 8.68
C ARG A 36 -2.63 -3.05 9.33
N ARG A 37 -3.10 -4.28 9.25
CA ARG A 37 -4.26 -4.74 10.00
C ARG A 37 -3.79 -5.23 11.37
N LEU A 38 -4.38 -4.72 12.43
CA LEU A 38 -4.10 -5.19 13.78
C LEU A 38 -4.75 -6.56 14.00
N THR A 39 -4.14 -7.36 14.88
CA THR A 39 -4.61 -8.71 15.20
C THR A 39 -5.61 -8.74 16.34
N GLN A 40 -5.86 -7.60 16.97
CA GLN A 40 -6.83 -7.45 18.06
C GLN A 40 -8.05 -6.72 17.51
N ALA A 41 -9.23 -7.34 17.65
CA ALA A 41 -10.48 -6.74 17.21
C ALA A 41 -10.87 -5.55 18.07
N ASP A 42 -11.58 -4.59 17.46
CA ASP A 42 -12.19 -3.46 18.18
C ASP A 42 -13.47 -3.90 18.92
N GLY A 43 -14.21 -2.93 19.49
CA GLY A 43 -15.44 -3.20 20.24
C GLY A 43 -16.56 -3.82 19.41
N ASP A 44 -16.49 -3.71 18.06
CA ASP A 44 -17.48 -4.25 17.13
C ASP A 44 -17.03 -5.58 16.51
N GLY A 45 -15.93 -6.15 16.97
CA GLY A 45 -15.38 -7.39 16.44
C GLY A 45 -14.68 -7.22 15.10
N MET A 46 -14.36 -6.00 14.71
CA MET A 46 -13.67 -5.68 13.46
C MET A 46 -12.19 -5.43 13.71
N PHE A 47 -11.36 -5.82 12.76
CA PHE A 47 -9.91 -5.59 12.83
C PHE A 47 -9.54 -4.28 12.14
N PRO A 48 -9.01 -3.30 12.89
CA PRO A 48 -8.66 -2.01 12.31
C PRO A 48 -7.43 -2.09 11.43
N ILE A 49 -7.41 -1.27 10.39
CA ILE A 49 -6.33 -1.17 9.42
C ILE A 49 -5.83 0.27 9.38
N TYR A 50 -4.52 0.45 9.54
CA TYR A 50 -3.88 1.75 9.60
C TYR A 50 -2.90 1.94 8.46
N LEU A 51 -2.74 3.19 8.02
CA LEU A 51 -1.78 3.57 6.99
C LEU A 51 -0.74 4.52 7.59
N HIS A 52 0.54 4.20 7.38
CA HIS A 52 1.66 5.00 7.85
C HIS A 52 2.70 5.21 6.76
N ALA A 53 3.56 6.20 6.96
CA ALA A 53 4.72 6.38 6.10
C ALA A 53 5.64 5.15 6.19
N ALA A 54 6.08 4.64 5.05
CA ALA A 54 6.99 3.50 5.01
C ALA A 54 8.33 3.82 5.67
N ALA A 55 8.77 5.08 5.59
CA ALA A 55 10.02 5.55 6.20
C ALA A 55 9.97 5.60 7.73
N LEU A 56 8.78 5.63 8.33
CA LEU A 56 8.66 5.69 9.79
C LEU A 56 8.89 4.30 10.38
N PRO A 57 9.83 4.14 11.34
CA PRO A 57 10.07 2.85 11.97
C PRO A 57 8.80 2.27 12.59
N PRO A 58 8.61 0.94 12.55
CA PRO A 58 7.37 0.34 13.05
C PRO A 58 7.01 0.72 14.49
N GLU A 59 8.01 0.84 15.37
CA GLU A 59 7.80 1.21 16.78
C GLU A 59 7.38 2.65 16.99
N GLU A 60 7.52 3.49 15.96
CA GLU A 60 7.12 4.91 16.02
C GLU A 60 5.80 5.19 15.32
N ARG A 61 5.15 4.17 14.75
CA ARG A 61 3.90 4.34 14.01
C ARG A 61 2.71 4.45 14.97
N PRO A 62 1.98 5.59 14.97
CA PRO A 62 0.83 5.76 15.86
C PRO A 62 -0.40 5.03 15.32
N TYR A 63 -1.06 4.24 16.17
CA TYR A 63 -2.31 3.57 15.83
C TYR A 63 -3.47 4.37 16.42
N ASP A 64 -3.75 5.50 15.79
CA ASP A 64 -4.75 6.47 16.23
C ASP A 64 -5.81 6.68 15.15
N PRO A 65 -6.94 7.38 15.46
CA PRO A 65 -8.01 7.58 14.48
C PRO A 65 -7.59 8.32 13.22
N GLU A 66 -6.54 9.15 13.28
CA GLU A 66 -6.09 9.91 12.11
C GLU A 66 -5.45 9.01 11.05
N HIS A 67 -4.93 7.85 11.44
CA HIS A 67 -4.26 6.91 10.54
C HIS A 67 -5.14 5.71 10.18
N LEU A 68 -6.37 5.67 10.68
CA LEU A 68 -7.31 4.59 10.41
C LEU A 68 -7.89 4.73 9.01
N VAL A 69 -7.68 3.71 8.16
CA VAL A 69 -8.16 3.72 6.78
C VAL A 69 -9.28 2.71 6.52
N GLY A 70 -9.57 1.85 7.49
CA GLY A 70 -10.66 0.90 7.37
C GLY A 70 -10.68 -0.10 8.50
N THR A 71 -11.72 -0.92 8.52
CA THR A 71 -11.85 -2.08 9.42
C THR A 71 -12.40 -3.25 8.63
N CYS A 72 -12.07 -4.45 9.04
CA CYS A 72 -12.56 -5.63 8.35
C CYS A 72 -12.74 -6.82 9.29
N ASP A 73 -13.60 -7.76 8.88
CA ASP A 73 -13.66 -9.10 9.45
C ASP A 73 -13.63 -10.12 8.28
N SER A 74 -13.98 -11.37 8.52
CA SER A 74 -13.97 -12.42 7.48
C SER A 74 -15.04 -12.23 6.40
N ARG A 75 -16.03 -11.35 6.62
CA ARG A 75 -17.19 -11.21 5.75
C ARG A 75 -17.35 -9.83 5.14
N ARG A 76 -16.86 -8.79 5.79
CA ARG A 76 -17.12 -7.41 5.38
C ARG A 76 -15.92 -6.52 5.65
N SER A 77 -15.90 -5.37 4.99
CA SER A 77 -14.96 -4.29 5.25
C SER A 77 -15.70 -2.96 5.30
N ILE A 78 -15.26 -2.08 6.18
CA ILE A 78 -15.72 -0.69 6.24
C ILE A 78 -14.52 0.14 5.79
N ARG A 79 -14.72 1.00 4.79
CA ARG A 79 -13.66 1.76 4.15
C ARG A 79 -13.80 3.23 4.49
N TYR A 80 -12.67 3.90 4.68
CA TYR A 80 -12.61 5.33 4.92
C TYR A 80 -11.80 5.97 3.78
N PRO A 81 -12.40 6.19 2.60
CA PRO A 81 -11.67 6.68 1.43
C PRO A 81 -11.03 8.05 1.64
N GLU A 82 -11.65 8.94 2.43
CA GLU A 82 -11.06 10.24 2.72
C GLU A 82 -9.75 10.13 3.52
N ALA A 83 -9.59 9.09 4.32
CA ALA A 83 -8.34 8.87 5.04
C ALA A 83 -7.21 8.46 4.07
N PHE A 84 -7.51 7.58 3.12
CA PHE A 84 -6.57 7.28 2.05
C PHE A 84 -6.21 8.51 1.24
N ASP A 85 -7.20 9.31 0.86
CA ASP A 85 -7.00 10.52 0.06
C ASP A 85 -6.18 11.58 0.78
N ARG A 86 -6.30 11.65 2.10
CA ARG A 86 -5.56 12.62 2.93
C ARG A 86 -4.14 12.15 3.24
N LEU A 87 -3.98 10.88 3.61
CA LEU A 87 -2.71 10.34 4.09
C LEU A 87 -1.77 9.92 2.96
N GLY A 88 -2.31 9.33 1.90
CA GLY A 88 -1.50 8.67 0.88
C GLY A 88 -0.72 9.60 -0.04
N PRO A 89 -1.38 10.56 -0.72
CA PRO A 89 -0.70 11.36 -1.73
C PRO A 89 0.57 12.08 -1.24
N PRO A 90 0.60 12.69 -0.04
CA PRO A 90 1.84 13.33 0.41
C PRO A 90 3.01 12.36 0.57
N LEU A 91 2.75 11.09 0.85
CA LEU A 91 3.79 10.08 1.05
C LEU A 91 4.40 9.60 -0.28
N LEU A 92 3.76 9.89 -1.41
CA LEU A 92 4.19 9.46 -2.73
C LEU A 92 4.96 10.53 -3.50
N THR A 93 5.26 11.66 -2.88
CA THR A 93 5.90 12.79 -3.55
C THR A 93 7.41 12.87 -3.31
N SER A 94 7.97 12.07 -2.42
CA SER A 94 9.40 12.12 -2.10
C SER A 94 9.94 10.74 -1.77
N GLY A 95 11.23 10.56 -2.06
CA GLY A 95 11.95 9.32 -1.81
C GLY A 95 12.75 8.89 -3.03
N GLY A 96 13.73 8.03 -2.81
CA GLY A 96 14.50 7.39 -3.88
C GLY A 96 13.90 6.06 -4.33
N LEU A 97 13.05 5.48 -3.49
CA LEU A 97 12.29 4.27 -3.75
C LEU A 97 10.94 4.41 -3.05
N LEU A 98 9.85 4.26 -3.79
CA LEU A 98 8.51 4.36 -3.22
C LEU A 98 7.95 2.98 -2.91
N VAL A 99 7.62 2.74 -1.66
CA VAL A 99 6.99 1.51 -1.21
C VAL A 99 5.47 1.70 -1.17
N MET A 100 4.73 0.72 -1.67
CA MET A 100 3.27 0.68 -1.58
C MET A 100 2.87 -0.71 -1.05
N ASP A 101 2.75 -0.85 0.26
CA ASP A 101 2.48 -2.14 0.90
C ASP A 101 1.26 -2.02 1.81
N GLU A 102 0.08 -2.30 1.31
CA GLU A 102 -0.23 -2.93 0.03
C GLU A 102 -1.39 -2.19 -0.67
N LEU A 103 -1.55 -2.46 -1.95
CA LEU A 103 -2.72 -2.03 -2.73
C LEU A 103 -3.73 -3.17 -2.78
N GLY A 104 -5.00 -2.88 -2.46
CA GLY A 104 -6.03 -3.90 -2.35
C GLY A 104 -7.42 -3.36 -2.68
N PHE A 105 -8.39 -3.70 -1.85
CA PHE A 105 -9.78 -3.31 -2.08
C PHE A 105 -10.18 -2.06 -1.27
N LEU A 106 -9.52 -1.79 -0.15
CA LEU A 106 -9.93 -0.72 0.77
C LEU A 106 -9.87 0.67 0.13
N GLU A 107 -8.94 0.92 -0.78
CA GLU A 107 -8.78 2.19 -1.47
C GLU A 107 -9.65 2.32 -2.72
N ASN A 108 -10.59 1.39 -2.95
CA ASN A 108 -11.35 1.35 -4.20
C ASN A 108 -12.21 2.60 -4.48
N ASP A 109 -12.59 3.33 -3.44
CA ASP A 109 -13.34 4.58 -3.56
C ASP A 109 -12.50 5.83 -3.30
N ALA A 110 -11.20 5.68 -3.07
CA ALA A 110 -10.28 6.77 -2.77
C ALA A 110 -9.64 7.29 -4.06
N HIS A 111 -10.34 8.19 -4.76
CA HIS A 111 -9.94 8.62 -6.10
C HIS A 111 -8.67 9.48 -6.13
N LEU A 112 -8.45 10.33 -5.14
CA LEU A 112 -7.22 11.12 -5.06
C LEU A 112 -6.01 10.23 -4.76
N PHE A 113 -6.20 9.25 -3.88
CA PHE A 113 -5.17 8.27 -3.59
C PHE A 113 -4.81 7.46 -4.84
N GLN A 114 -5.80 6.97 -5.56
CA GLN A 114 -5.59 6.21 -6.79
C GLN A 114 -4.85 7.04 -7.85
N ALA A 115 -5.23 8.30 -8.01
CA ALA A 115 -4.56 9.20 -8.95
C ALA A 115 -3.09 9.42 -8.56
N ALA A 116 -2.81 9.55 -7.27
CA ALA A 116 -1.44 9.72 -6.78
C ALA A 116 -0.59 8.47 -7.02
N VAL A 117 -1.16 7.27 -6.83
CA VAL A 117 -0.46 6.02 -7.12
C VAL A 117 -0.11 5.93 -8.60
N LEU A 118 -1.07 6.19 -9.47
CA LEU A 118 -0.83 6.14 -10.92
C LEU A 118 0.18 7.20 -11.37
N ALA A 119 0.13 8.40 -10.79
CA ALA A 119 1.11 9.44 -11.07
C ALA A 119 2.52 9.02 -10.64
N ALA A 120 2.65 8.34 -9.50
CA ALA A 120 3.93 7.82 -9.03
C ALA A 120 4.49 6.76 -10.00
N LEU A 121 3.62 5.91 -10.54
CA LEU A 121 4.03 4.91 -11.54
C LEU A 121 4.46 5.57 -12.85
N ASP A 122 3.87 6.70 -13.20
CA ASP A 122 4.28 7.49 -14.37
C ASP A 122 5.58 8.28 -14.15
N GLY A 123 5.98 8.44 -12.89
CA GLY A 123 7.14 9.24 -12.51
C GLY A 123 8.47 8.48 -12.63
N PRO A 124 9.58 9.18 -12.34
CA PRO A 124 10.93 8.61 -12.51
C PRO A 124 11.41 7.75 -11.35
N VAL A 125 10.76 7.83 -10.19
CA VAL A 125 11.18 7.08 -8.99
C VAL A 125 10.71 5.64 -9.07
N PRO A 126 11.57 4.65 -8.83
CA PRO A 126 11.13 3.25 -8.82
C PRO A 126 10.16 2.97 -7.69
N VAL A 127 9.17 2.12 -8.00
CA VAL A 127 8.13 1.72 -7.06
C VAL A 127 8.28 0.23 -6.76
N LEU A 128 8.13 -0.12 -5.50
CA LEU A 128 8.07 -1.49 -5.01
C LEU A 128 6.73 -1.68 -4.31
N ALA A 129 5.82 -2.41 -4.93
CA ALA A 129 4.45 -2.54 -4.45
C ALA A 129 4.04 -3.98 -4.20
N ALA A 130 3.27 -4.18 -3.14
CA ALA A 130 2.52 -5.41 -2.90
C ALA A 130 1.08 -5.18 -3.32
N ILE A 131 0.51 -6.10 -4.09
CA ILE A 131 -0.82 -5.98 -4.67
C ILE A 131 -1.63 -7.22 -4.37
N LYS A 132 -2.84 -7.06 -3.85
CA LYS A 132 -3.79 -8.16 -3.71
C LYS A 132 -4.33 -8.59 -5.08
N PRO A 133 -4.59 -9.88 -5.29
CA PRO A 133 -5.11 -10.37 -6.58
C PRO A 133 -6.62 -10.12 -6.71
N LYS A 134 -7.02 -8.87 -6.61
CA LYS A 134 -8.41 -8.43 -6.75
C LYS A 134 -8.64 -7.82 -8.13
N GLU A 135 -9.86 -7.97 -8.64
CA GLU A 135 -10.25 -7.44 -9.94
C GLU A 135 -11.03 -6.13 -9.78
N THR A 136 -10.30 -5.04 -9.59
CA THR A 136 -10.85 -3.68 -9.65
C THR A 136 -10.21 -2.95 -10.83
N ASP A 137 -10.88 -1.92 -11.35
CA ASP A 137 -10.32 -1.11 -12.42
C ASP A 137 -8.99 -0.48 -12.02
N PHE A 138 -8.91 0.02 -10.80
CA PHE A 138 -7.68 0.62 -10.29
C PHE A 138 -6.53 -0.39 -10.26
N LEU A 139 -6.72 -1.56 -9.63
CA LEU A 139 -5.67 -2.56 -9.52
C LEU A 139 -5.27 -3.11 -10.90
N ARG A 140 -6.22 -3.23 -11.81
CA ARG A 140 -5.92 -3.63 -13.19
C ARG A 140 -5.02 -2.60 -13.87
N ARG A 141 -5.32 -1.32 -13.71
CA ARG A 141 -4.49 -0.23 -14.27
C ARG A 141 -3.08 -0.23 -13.68
N VAL A 142 -2.95 -0.51 -12.40
CA VAL A 142 -1.64 -0.64 -11.75
C VAL A 142 -0.86 -1.82 -12.36
N ARG A 143 -1.49 -3.00 -12.41
CA ARG A 143 -0.83 -4.21 -12.94
C ARG A 143 -0.44 -4.07 -14.41
N GLN A 144 -1.20 -3.32 -15.19
CA GLN A 144 -0.96 -3.15 -16.63
C GLN A 144 -0.10 -1.94 -16.96
N HIS A 145 0.45 -1.26 -15.96
CA HIS A 145 1.29 -0.10 -16.20
C HIS A 145 2.52 -0.50 -17.01
N PRO A 146 2.85 0.24 -18.10
CA PRO A 146 3.94 -0.15 -19.01
C PRO A 146 5.33 -0.11 -18.38
N CYS A 147 5.52 0.63 -17.28
CA CYS A 147 6.80 0.69 -16.58
C CYS A 147 6.89 -0.28 -15.41
N GLY A 148 5.91 -1.15 -15.23
CA GLY A 148 5.88 -2.12 -14.13
C GLY A 148 6.07 -3.54 -14.62
N GLU A 149 6.74 -4.35 -13.79
CA GLU A 149 6.84 -5.79 -13.99
C GLU A 149 6.12 -6.48 -12.82
N VAL A 150 5.18 -7.36 -13.14
CA VAL A 150 4.36 -8.06 -12.15
C VAL A 150 4.95 -9.44 -11.89
N PHE A 151 5.17 -9.73 -10.59
CA PHE A 151 5.60 -11.05 -10.13
C PHE A 151 4.48 -11.66 -9.29
N TYR A 152 4.04 -12.84 -9.66
CA TYR A 152 2.99 -13.57 -8.94
C TYR A 152 3.61 -14.59 -7.99
N ILE A 153 3.21 -14.55 -6.73
CA ILE A 153 3.72 -15.49 -5.73
C ILE A 153 2.60 -16.16 -4.92
#